data_9d8d4e69a6428efa10cc9a9bf5fb007d
#
_entry.id   9d8d4e69a6428efa10cc9a9bf5fb007d
#
_cell.length_a   1.000
_cell.length_b   1.000
_cell.length_c   1.000
_cell.angle_alpha   90.00
_cell.angle_beta   90.00
_cell.angle_gamma   90.00
#
_symmetry.space_group_name_H-M   'P 1'
#
loop_
_entity.id
_entity.type
_entity.pdbx_description
1 polymer ?
#
loop_
_entity_poly.entity_id
_entity_poly.type
_entity_poly.pdbx_seq_one_letter_code
_entity_poly.pdbx_strand_id
1 'polypeptide(L)'
;MGSLDLDTRLEGGDGHFVATLSPDWKIWGPNGGYLASIALRAAGMASRFRRPASFACHFLSVGAFEPANVSVTPLRSARTAESLRATIEQGGRSLLESQVWTTADGAGLEHDFAPMPDVAPPAHLDSFENLIGDDDGPHFPFWENLEGRPTDWVPRAEWRPGPPRLCCWYRFRPESRFDDPYLDAARALILVDTLSWPAACRAHPEDNGWMAPSLDLHVRFHRPAHDSEWLLVEARADVATAGLIGFHNRVWSEDGRLVASGGGQLLCRPRPQSALP
;
A
#
# COMPACT_ATOMS: atom_id res chain seq x y z
N MET A 1 -7.62 9.16 13.52
CA MET A 1 -8.05 8.59 12.22
C MET A 1 -7.80 9.63 11.13
N GLY A 2 -6.98 9.31 10.18
CA GLY A 2 -6.60 10.18 9.08
C GLY A 2 -7.57 10.11 7.89
N SER A 3 -7.34 10.98 6.91
CA SER A 3 -8.03 11.00 5.61
C SER A 3 -7.00 10.83 4.50
N LEU A 4 -7.20 9.87 3.60
CA LEU A 4 -6.27 9.66 2.49
C LEU A 4 -6.11 10.92 1.62
N ASP A 5 -7.21 11.63 1.33
CA ASP A 5 -7.12 12.87 0.55
C ASP A 5 -6.39 13.98 1.29
N LEU A 6 -6.74 14.24 2.55
CA LEU A 6 -6.15 15.34 3.31
C LEU A 6 -4.69 15.09 3.65
N ASP A 7 -4.38 13.87 4.10
CA ASP A 7 -3.04 13.52 4.61
C ASP A 7 -2.00 13.24 3.52
N THR A 8 -2.44 13.08 2.27
CA THR A 8 -1.55 13.00 1.11
C THR A 8 -1.57 14.26 0.25
N ARG A 9 -2.19 15.34 0.75
CA ARG A 9 -2.25 16.64 0.05
C ARG A 9 -0.87 17.24 -0.12
N LEU A 10 -0.70 17.90 -1.25
CA LEU A 10 0.54 18.53 -1.65
C LEU A 10 0.32 20.02 -1.87
N GLU A 11 1.21 20.85 -1.36
CA GLU A 11 1.28 22.27 -1.61
C GLU A 11 2.48 22.59 -2.51
N GLY A 12 2.29 23.44 -3.52
CA GLY A 12 3.34 23.82 -4.46
C GLY A 12 2.96 23.62 -5.92
N GLY A 13 3.95 23.58 -6.80
CA GLY A 13 3.79 23.45 -8.25
C GLY A 13 5.14 23.32 -8.96
N ASP A 14 5.09 23.26 -10.29
CA ASP A 14 6.28 23.17 -11.16
C ASP A 14 7.24 22.04 -10.77
N GLY A 15 6.67 20.90 -10.34
CA GLY A 15 7.44 19.73 -9.92
C GLY A 15 8.06 19.83 -8.53
N HIS A 16 7.76 20.86 -7.75
CA HIS A 16 8.23 21.04 -6.38
C HIS A 16 7.05 21.23 -5.43
N PHE A 17 6.95 20.33 -4.47
CA PHE A 17 5.82 20.26 -3.55
C PHE A 17 6.32 20.05 -2.12
N VAL A 18 5.44 20.34 -1.16
CA VAL A 18 5.59 20.00 0.25
C VAL A 18 4.39 19.19 0.68
N ALA A 19 4.64 18.10 1.41
CA ALA A 19 3.63 17.30 2.10
C ALA A 19 3.93 17.29 3.59
N THR A 20 2.91 17.41 4.45
CA THR A 20 3.07 17.20 5.89
C THR A 20 2.71 15.76 6.22
N LEU A 21 3.69 15.00 6.74
CA LEU A 21 3.48 13.58 7.05
C LEU A 21 2.61 13.44 8.30
N SER A 22 1.46 12.78 8.17
CA SER A 22 0.48 12.61 9.24
C SER A 22 0.81 11.42 10.14
N PRO A 23 0.77 11.60 11.48
CA PRO A 23 0.96 10.51 12.44
C PRO A 23 -0.16 9.45 12.40
N ASP A 24 -1.31 9.77 11.82
CA ASP A 24 -2.42 8.82 11.65
C ASP A 24 -2.05 7.64 10.73
N TRP A 25 -1.00 7.78 9.91
CA TRP A 25 -0.48 6.73 9.05
C TRP A 25 0.76 6.02 9.61
N LYS A 26 0.89 6.01 10.94
CA LYS A 26 2.03 5.41 11.63
C LYS A 26 1.86 3.90 11.80
N ILE A 27 2.95 3.14 11.49
CA ILE A 27 3.22 1.79 11.98
C ILE A 27 4.49 1.85 12.87
N TRP A 28 5.68 1.72 12.34
CA TRP A 28 6.95 1.94 13.05
C TRP A 28 7.54 3.34 12.77
N GLY A 29 7.04 3.99 11.78
CA GLY A 29 7.26 5.32 11.24
C GLY A 29 6.12 5.58 10.27
N PRO A 30 6.17 6.59 9.40
CA PRO A 30 5.23 6.73 8.30
C PRO A 30 5.18 5.43 7.48
N ASN A 31 3.97 4.90 7.24
CA ASN A 31 3.78 3.67 6.46
C ASN A 31 4.34 3.83 5.03
N GLY A 32 4.94 2.77 4.48
CA GLY A 32 5.56 2.79 3.15
C GLY A 32 4.56 3.09 2.03
N GLY A 33 3.43 2.41 2.02
CA GLY A 33 2.35 2.65 1.06
C GLY A 33 1.78 4.07 1.14
N TYR A 34 1.71 4.66 2.34
CA TYR A 34 1.33 6.05 2.53
C TYR A 34 2.36 7.03 1.93
N LEU A 35 3.66 6.85 2.17
CA LEU A 35 4.70 7.67 1.52
C LEU A 35 4.67 7.51 0.00
N ALA A 36 4.52 6.27 -0.49
CA ALA A 36 4.42 5.98 -1.91
C ALA A 36 3.19 6.66 -2.55
N SER A 37 2.06 6.77 -1.83
CA SER A 37 0.86 7.45 -2.32
C SER A 37 1.05 8.97 -2.46
N ILE A 38 1.83 9.60 -1.57
CA ILE A 38 2.24 11.01 -1.71
C ILE A 38 3.06 11.22 -2.98
N ALA A 39 4.06 10.36 -3.24
CA ALA A 39 4.87 10.42 -4.45
C ALA A 39 4.04 10.18 -5.72
N LEU A 40 3.08 9.24 -5.69
CA LEU A 40 2.17 8.97 -6.79
C LEU A 40 1.28 10.18 -7.09
N ARG A 41 0.71 10.84 -6.07
CA ARG A 41 -0.09 12.05 -6.23
C ARG A 41 0.73 13.21 -6.79
N ALA A 42 1.96 13.42 -6.31
CA ALA A 42 2.86 14.43 -6.82
C ALA A 42 3.16 14.21 -8.32
N ALA A 43 3.43 12.97 -8.71
CA ALA A 43 3.60 12.61 -10.11
C ALA A 43 2.33 12.91 -10.93
N GLY A 44 1.15 12.64 -10.39
CA GLY A 44 -0.14 12.96 -11.01
C GLY A 44 -0.36 14.45 -11.23
N MET A 45 0.01 15.29 -10.25
CA MET A 45 -0.07 16.76 -10.36
C MET A 45 0.90 17.33 -11.43
N ALA A 46 2.05 16.69 -11.62
CA ALA A 46 3.04 17.10 -12.62
C ALA A 46 2.80 16.49 -14.01
N SER A 47 2.00 15.43 -14.12
CA SER A 47 1.75 14.73 -15.38
C SER A 47 0.67 15.40 -16.23
N ARG A 48 0.82 15.27 -17.55
CA ARG A 48 -0.23 15.60 -18.53
C ARG A 48 -1.35 14.56 -18.58
N PHE A 49 -1.10 13.36 -18.07
CA PHE A 49 -2.01 12.23 -18.18
C PHE A 49 -2.67 11.93 -16.85
N ARG A 50 -3.95 11.61 -16.90
CA ARG A 50 -4.75 11.31 -15.71
C ARG A 50 -4.72 9.82 -15.29
N ARG A 51 -4.08 8.95 -16.07
CA ARG A 51 -4.06 7.52 -15.82
C ARG A 51 -2.69 7.08 -15.30
N PRO A 52 -2.54 6.70 -14.03
CA PRO A 52 -1.36 6.00 -13.56
C PRO A 52 -1.31 4.59 -14.20
N ALA A 53 -0.13 4.18 -14.71
CA ALA A 53 0.08 2.88 -15.32
C ALA A 53 0.90 1.96 -14.42
N SER A 54 1.98 2.51 -13.84
CA SER A 54 2.80 1.78 -12.86
C SER A 54 3.54 2.73 -11.93
N PHE A 55 3.90 2.18 -10.76
CA PHE A 55 4.71 2.83 -9.75
C PHE A 55 5.80 1.86 -9.29
N ALA A 56 7.02 2.34 -9.07
CA ALA A 56 8.10 1.58 -8.45
C ALA A 56 8.91 2.51 -7.55
N CYS A 57 9.23 2.07 -6.34
CA CYS A 57 10.05 2.87 -5.41
C CYS A 57 11.01 2.04 -4.57
N HIS A 58 12.03 2.72 -4.04
CA HIS A 58 12.87 2.24 -2.94
C HIS A 58 12.62 3.10 -1.69
N PHE A 59 12.50 2.44 -0.55
CA PHE A 59 12.43 3.06 0.76
C PHE A 59 13.84 3.22 1.33
N LEU A 60 14.31 4.46 1.47
CA LEU A 60 15.72 4.76 1.74
C LEU A 60 15.97 5.08 3.21
N SER A 61 15.03 5.76 3.86
CA SER A 61 15.12 6.06 5.30
C SER A 61 13.75 6.28 5.92
N VAL A 62 13.67 6.15 7.24
CA VAL A 62 12.43 6.41 8.00
C VAL A 62 12.27 7.92 8.18
N GLY A 63 11.10 8.45 7.82
CA GLY A 63 10.71 9.84 8.01
C GLY A 63 10.19 10.13 9.42
N ALA A 64 10.13 11.42 9.77
CA ALA A 64 9.40 11.96 10.91
C ALA A 64 8.03 12.50 10.46
N PHE A 65 7.09 12.67 11.40
CA PHE A 65 5.77 13.25 11.13
C PHE A 65 5.85 14.80 11.11
N GLU A 66 6.52 15.29 10.09
CA GLU A 66 6.84 16.69 9.85
C GLU A 66 6.76 16.98 8.33
N PRO A 67 6.86 18.24 7.88
CA PRO A 67 6.91 18.56 6.46
C PRO A 67 8.07 17.86 5.74
N ALA A 68 7.80 17.37 4.54
CA ALA A 68 8.75 16.74 3.64
C ALA A 68 8.68 17.39 2.25
N ASN A 69 9.83 17.59 1.61
CA ASN A 69 9.91 18.08 0.25
C ASN A 69 9.65 16.93 -0.75
N VAL A 70 8.84 17.20 -1.74
CA VAL A 70 8.54 16.26 -2.81
C VAL A 70 8.93 16.89 -4.14
N SER A 71 9.81 16.23 -4.88
CA SER A 71 10.26 16.74 -6.18
C SER A 71 9.89 15.76 -7.28
N VAL A 72 9.34 16.27 -8.39
CA VAL A 72 8.99 15.47 -9.57
C VAL A 72 9.76 15.98 -10.78
N THR A 73 10.46 15.06 -11.46
CA THR A 73 11.23 15.36 -12.66
C THR A 73 10.78 14.44 -13.80
N PRO A 74 10.40 14.98 -14.97
CA PRO A 74 10.14 14.17 -16.15
C PRO A 74 11.44 13.47 -16.63
N LEU A 75 11.39 12.15 -16.74
CA LEU A 75 12.46 11.35 -17.34
C LEU A 75 12.24 11.17 -18.84
N ARG A 76 10.98 11.04 -19.26
CA ARG A 76 10.56 10.94 -20.64
C ARG A 76 9.14 11.46 -20.80
N SER A 77 8.92 12.30 -21.80
CA SER A 77 7.59 12.73 -22.24
C SER A 77 7.38 12.31 -23.70
N ALA A 78 6.33 11.53 -23.94
CA ALA A 78 5.92 11.10 -25.27
C ALA A 78 4.44 11.43 -25.51
N ARG A 79 3.94 11.25 -26.73
CA ARG A 79 2.57 11.60 -27.10
C ARG A 79 1.49 10.90 -26.25
N THR A 80 1.72 9.68 -25.80
CA THR A 80 0.73 8.83 -25.12
C THR A 80 1.18 8.34 -23.74
N ALA A 81 2.40 8.64 -23.30
CA ALA A 81 2.92 8.20 -22.02
C ALA A 81 4.03 9.13 -21.51
N GLU A 82 4.15 9.22 -20.19
CA GLU A 82 5.26 9.88 -19.49
C GLU A 82 5.85 8.95 -18.46
N SER A 83 7.18 9.05 -18.28
CA SER A 83 7.89 8.51 -17.13
C SER A 83 8.37 9.67 -16.28
N LEU A 84 8.02 9.65 -15.01
CA LEU A 84 8.33 10.67 -14.02
C LEU A 84 9.14 10.04 -12.90
N ARG A 85 10.14 10.76 -12.40
CA ARG A 85 10.83 10.45 -11.14
C ARG A 85 10.22 11.32 -10.06
N ALA A 86 9.78 10.72 -8.96
CA ALA A 86 9.34 11.46 -7.78
C ALA A 86 10.17 11.06 -6.56
N THR A 87 10.67 12.05 -5.81
CA THR A 87 11.49 11.85 -4.62
C THR A 87 10.84 12.53 -3.42
N ILE A 88 10.96 11.92 -2.24
CA ILE A 88 10.55 12.54 -0.97
C ILE A 88 11.79 12.70 -0.10
N GLU A 89 12.03 13.91 0.37
CA GLU A 89 13.18 14.26 1.20
C GLU A 89 12.77 15.03 2.46
N GLN A 90 13.45 14.77 3.56
CA GLN A 90 13.22 15.43 4.83
C GLN A 90 14.54 15.66 5.56
N GLY A 91 14.81 16.91 5.95
CA GLY A 91 16.05 17.27 6.65
C GLY A 91 17.34 16.90 5.89
N GLY A 92 17.33 16.99 4.56
CA GLY A 92 18.48 16.64 3.69
C GLY A 92 18.70 15.12 3.51
N ARG A 93 17.77 14.28 3.95
CA ARG A 93 17.81 12.82 3.72
C ARG A 93 16.67 12.39 2.78
N SER A 94 17.00 11.54 1.83
CA SER A 94 15.99 10.90 0.98
C SER A 94 15.24 9.84 1.78
N LEU A 95 13.91 9.95 1.81
CA LEU A 95 13.02 8.95 2.41
C LEU A 95 12.60 7.91 1.38
N LEU A 96 12.28 8.38 0.16
CA LEU A 96 11.77 7.56 -0.92
C LEU A 96 12.24 8.10 -2.27
N GLU A 97 12.59 7.20 -3.16
CA GLU A 97 12.81 7.48 -4.58
C GLU A 97 11.91 6.58 -5.43
N SER A 98 11.20 7.17 -6.40
CA SER A 98 10.24 6.44 -7.22
C SER A 98 10.29 6.79 -8.69
N GLN A 99 9.79 5.87 -9.52
CA GLN A 99 9.49 6.07 -10.93
C GLN A 99 8.02 5.74 -11.19
N VAL A 100 7.35 6.64 -11.90
CA VAL A 100 5.92 6.55 -12.19
C VAL A 100 5.71 6.64 -13.70
N TRP A 101 5.04 5.65 -14.28
CA TRP A 101 4.50 5.75 -15.62
C TRP A 101 3.06 6.21 -15.59
N THR A 102 2.76 7.22 -16.41
CA THR A 102 1.42 7.73 -16.65
C THR A 102 1.10 7.65 -18.14
N THR A 103 -0.17 7.43 -18.48
CA THR A 103 -0.57 7.20 -19.86
C THR A 103 -1.86 7.91 -20.22
N ALA A 104 -2.01 8.23 -21.52
CA ALA A 104 -3.33 8.51 -22.08
C ALA A 104 -4.17 7.24 -22.11
N ASP A 105 -5.49 7.40 -22.13
CA ASP A 105 -6.38 6.30 -22.50
C ASP A 105 -6.19 5.95 -23.98
N GLY A 106 -6.30 4.67 -24.30
CA GLY A 106 -6.09 4.19 -25.66
C GLY A 106 -6.71 2.84 -25.92
N ALA A 107 -7.00 2.54 -27.17
CA ALA A 107 -7.42 1.21 -27.60
C ALA A 107 -6.23 0.27 -27.70
N GLY A 108 -6.45 -1.03 -27.41
CA GLY A 108 -5.42 -2.05 -27.49
C GLY A 108 -6.02 -3.45 -27.41
N LEU A 109 -5.17 -4.44 -27.12
CA LEU A 109 -5.64 -5.79 -26.84
C LEU A 109 -6.33 -5.81 -25.48
N GLU A 110 -7.46 -6.50 -25.42
CA GLU A 110 -8.25 -6.65 -24.19
C GLU A 110 -8.45 -8.12 -23.85
N HIS A 111 -8.06 -8.47 -22.63
CA HIS A 111 -8.35 -9.78 -22.02
C HIS A 111 -8.20 -9.67 -20.50
N ASP A 112 -8.90 -10.51 -19.79
CA ASP A 112 -8.79 -10.68 -18.34
C ASP A 112 -9.00 -12.15 -17.99
N PHE A 113 -7.92 -12.82 -17.60
CA PHE A 113 -7.92 -14.21 -17.14
C PHE A 113 -7.41 -14.31 -15.71
N ALA A 114 -7.36 -13.19 -14.97
CA ALA A 114 -6.95 -13.20 -13.59
C ALA A 114 -8.10 -13.76 -12.72
N PRO A 115 -7.94 -14.92 -12.07
CA PRO A 115 -8.99 -15.46 -11.20
C PRO A 115 -8.96 -14.70 -9.86
N MET A 116 -10.08 -14.08 -9.50
CA MET A 116 -10.31 -13.58 -8.14
C MET A 116 -10.40 -14.75 -7.18
N PRO A 117 -9.84 -14.67 -5.96
CA PRO A 117 -10.06 -15.66 -4.92
C PRO A 117 -11.56 -15.88 -4.64
N ASP A 118 -11.95 -17.15 -4.47
CA ASP A 118 -13.33 -17.51 -4.06
C ASP A 118 -13.46 -17.28 -2.55
N VAL A 119 -13.93 -16.10 -2.17
CA VAL A 119 -14.09 -15.66 -0.77
C VAL A 119 -15.46 -15.04 -0.55
N ALA A 120 -15.95 -15.09 0.69
CA ALA A 120 -17.20 -14.44 1.05
C ALA A 120 -17.12 -12.91 0.83
N PRO A 121 -18.20 -12.27 0.38
CA PRO A 121 -18.26 -10.82 0.25
C PRO A 121 -18.18 -10.13 1.63
N PRO A 122 -17.72 -8.87 1.69
CA PRO A 122 -17.44 -8.21 2.96
C PRO A 122 -18.66 -8.10 3.89
N ALA A 123 -19.86 -8.02 3.36
CA ALA A 123 -21.09 -7.95 4.16
C ALA A 123 -21.35 -9.21 5.01
N HIS A 124 -20.74 -10.35 4.69
CA HIS A 124 -20.89 -11.62 5.39
C HIS A 124 -19.72 -11.96 6.31
N LEU A 125 -18.79 -11.05 6.51
CA LEU A 125 -17.59 -11.22 7.34
C LEU A 125 -17.59 -10.25 8.50
N ASP A 126 -17.07 -10.69 9.65
CA ASP A 126 -16.81 -9.82 10.78
C ASP A 126 -15.59 -8.91 10.52
N SER A 127 -15.62 -7.71 11.09
CA SER A 127 -14.47 -6.80 11.04
C SER A 127 -13.41 -7.20 12.06
N PHE A 128 -12.15 -6.74 11.85
CA PHE A 128 -11.10 -6.90 12.84
C PHE A 128 -11.49 -6.34 14.20
N GLU A 129 -12.25 -5.24 14.26
CA GLU A 129 -12.73 -4.62 15.50
C GLU A 129 -13.62 -5.56 16.32
N ASN A 130 -14.37 -6.47 15.65
CA ASN A 130 -15.19 -7.47 16.31
C ASN A 130 -14.41 -8.75 16.66
N LEU A 131 -13.33 -9.05 15.94
CA LEU A 131 -12.57 -10.30 16.03
C LEU A 131 -11.37 -10.19 16.98
N ILE A 132 -10.77 -9.00 17.08
CA ILE A 132 -9.59 -8.73 17.91
C ILE A 132 -10.07 -8.20 19.27
N GLY A 133 -9.64 -8.84 20.35
CA GLY A 133 -9.86 -8.35 21.70
C GLY A 133 -8.95 -7.16 22.05
N ASP A 134 -9.30 -6.38 23.04
CA ASP A 134 -8.55 -5.19 23.49
C ASP A 134 -7.08 -5.49 23.86
N ASP A 135 -6.76 -6.75 24.21
CA ASP A 135 -5.42 -7.20 24.63
C ASP A 135 -4.59 -7.88 23.52
N ASP A 136 -5.08 -7.92 22.26
CA ASP A 136 -4.48 -8.74 21.21
C ASP A 136 -3.32 -8.06 20.42
N GLY A 137 -2.56 -7.18 21.05
CA GLY A 137 -1.29 -6.70 20.49
C GLY A 137 -1.23 -5.19 20.23
N PRO A 138 -0.12 -4.69 19.65
CA PRO A 138 0.08 -3.26 19.49
C PRO A 138 -0.91 -2.65 18.52
N HIS A 139 -1.58 -1.59 18.97
CA HIS A 139 -2.46 -0.78 18.15
C HIS A 139 -1.64 0.28 17.41
N PHE A 140 -1.63 0.21 16.07
CA PHE A 140 -0.99 1.21 15.22
C PHE A 140 -2.05 2.15 14.61
N PRO A 141 -1.87 3.48 14.66
CA PRO A 141 -2.80 4.45 14.08
C PRO A 141 -3.18 4.18 12.61
N PHE A 142 -2.25 3.61 11.83
CA PHE A 142 -2.49 3.21 10.45
C PHE A 142 -3.78 2.39 10.27
N TRP A 143 -4.06 1.46 11.18
CA TRP A 143 -5.21 0.56 11.06
C TRP A 143 -6.56 1.24 11.33
N GLU A 144 -6.56 2.40 12.01
CA GLU A 144 -7.79 3.19 12.21
C GLU A 144 -8.32 3.79 10.90
N ASN A 145 -7.45 3.95 9.89
CA ASN A 145 -7.81 4.49 8.58
C ASN A 145 -8.47 3.45 7.65
N LEU A 146 -8.53 2.19 8.10
CA LEU A 146 -9.03 1.06 7.31
C LEU A 146 -10.01 0.24 8.15
N GLU A 147 -11.19 -0.04 7.59
CA GLU A 147 -11.99 -1.16 8.07
C GLU A 147 -11.52 -2.43 7.36
N GLY A 148 -11.07 -3.43 8.10
CA GLY A 148 -10.60 -4.69 7.55
C GLY A 148 -11.53 -5.85 7.93
N ARG A 149 -11.84 -6.73 6.96
CA ARG A 149 -12.65 -7.95 7.13
C ARG A 149 -11.89 -9.15 6.57
N PRO A 150 -11.18 -9.91 7.43
CA PRO A 150 -10.41 -11.07 7.00
C PRO A 150 -11.33 -12.19 6.52
N THR A 151 -10.87 -12.92 5.49
CA THR A 151 -11.69 -14.00 4.91
C THR A 151 -11.50 -15.35 5.63
N ASP A 152 -10.37 -15.51 6.33
CA ASP A 152 -9.99 -16.72 7.06
C ASP A 152 -9.31 -16.35 8.39
N TRP A 153 -10.08 -15.72 9.28
CA TRP A 153 -9.59 -15.35 10.61
C TRP A 153 -9.26 -16.59 11.44
N VAL A 154 -8.07 -16.56 12.06
CA VAL A 154 -7.64 -17.58 13.03
C VAL A 154 -7.37 -16.89 14.37
N PRO A 155 -8.14 -17.21 15.42
CA PRO A 155 -7.89 -16.68 16.76
C PRO A 155 -6.48 -17.01 17.25
N ARG A 156 -5.90 -16.12 18.06
CA ARG A 156 -4.52 -16.27 18.58
C ARG A 156 -4.29 -17.61 19.27
N ALA A 157 -5.25 -18.08 20.07
CA ALA A 157 -5.18 -19.36 20.78
C ALA A 157 -5.15 -20.58 19.84
N GLU A 158 -5.66 -20.43 18.62
CA GLU A 158 -5.73 -21.48 17.61
C GLU A 158 -4.65 -21.35 16.54
N TRP A 159 -3.75 -20.36 16.70
CA TRP A 159 -2.71 -20.12 15.71
C TRP A 159 -1.85 -21.34 15.45
N ARG A 160 -1.70 -21.68 14.19
CA ARG A 160 -0.78 -22.71 13.70
C ARG A 160 -0.13 -22.21 12.42
N PRO A 161 1.17 -22.48 12.21
CA PRO A 161 1.82 -22.17 10.94
C PRO A 161 1.07 -22.80 9.75
N GLY A 162 0.91 -22.03 8.69
CA GLY A 162 0.21 -22.41 7.47
C GLY A 162 0.82 -21.74 6.23
N PRO A 163 0.21 -21.87 5.06
CA PRO A 163 0.70 -21.20 3.86
C PRO A 163 0.83 -19.69 4.06
N PRO A 164 1.91 -19.05 3.55
CA PRO A 164 2.16 -17.62 3.69
C PRO A 164 1.25 -16.78 2.79
N ARG A 165 -0.05 -16.85 3.04
CA ARG A 165 -1.11 -16.19 2.28
C ARG A 165 -2.13 -15.59 3.22
N LEU A 166 -2.69 -14.45 2.82
CA LEU A 166 -3.84 -13.83 3.48
C LEU A 166 -4.74 -13.19 2.44
N CYS A 167 -6.04 -13.24 2.70
CA CYS A 167 -7.03 -12.45 1.97
C CYS A 167 -7.81 -11.60 2.97
N CYS A 168 -8.00 -10.32 2.65
CA CYS A 168 -8.76 -9.41 3.49
C CYS A 168 -9.42 -8.33 2.64
N TRP A 169 -10.69 -8.07 2.90
CA TRP A 169 -11.39 -6.91 2.38
C TRP A 169 -11.04 -5.67 3.20
N TYR A 170 -10.77 -4.56 2.51
CA TYR A 170 -10.51 -3.26 3.14
C TYR A 170 -11.39 -2.19 2.57
N ARG A 171 -11.89 -1.32 3.46
CA ARG A 171 -12.56 -0.07 3.15
C ARG A 171 -11.81 1.07 3.82
N PHE A 172 -11.45 2.10 3.06
CA PHE A 172 -10.81 3.28 3.61
C PHE A 172 -11.80 4.13 4.41
N ARG A 173 -11.30 4.83 5.42
CA ARG A 173 -12.02 5.75 6.27
C ARG A 173 -11.33 7.12 6.26
N PRO A 174 -12.06 8.23 6.41
CA PRO A 174 -13.53 8.33 6.42
C PRO A 174 -14.15 8.17 5.02
N GLU A 175 -13.36 8.30 3.95
CA GLU A 175 -13.78 8.22 2.56
C GLU A 175 -13.21 6.96 1.89
N SER A 176 -14.06 6.24 1.18
CA SER A 176 -13.72 4.97 0.53
C SER A 176 -13.67 5.03 -0.98
N ARG A 177 -14.16 6.11 -1.61
CA ARG A 177 -14.21 6.31 -3.06
C ARG A 177 -13.66 7.67 -3.43
N PHE A 178 -12.94 7.74 -4.54
CA PHE A 178 -12.31 8.96 -5.00
C PHE A 178 -12.47 9.10 -6.52
N ASP A 179 -12.94 10.27 -6.99
CA ASP A 179 -13.02 10.61 -8.40
C ASP A 179 -11.64 10.98 -9.00
N ASP A 180 -10.71 11.40 -8.15
CA ASP A 180 -9.34 11.64 -8.56
C ASP A 180 -8.64 10.29 -8.85
N PRO A 181 -8.18 10.03 -10.10
CA PRO A 181 -7.62 8.74 -10.47
C PRO A 181 -6.31 8.40 -9.76
N TYR A 182 -5.58 9.38 -9.26
CA TYR A 182 -4.36 9.14 -8.48
C TYR A 182 -4.66 8.83 -7.01
N LEU A 183 -5.70 9.41 -6.43
CA LEU A 183 -6.22 9.01 -5.12
C LEU A 183 -6.85 7.62 -5.16
N ASP A 184 -7.63 7.34 -6.20
CA ASP A 184 -8.19 6.01 -6.40
C ASP A 184 -7.09 4.94 -6.51
N ALA A 185 -6.05 5.20 -7.32
CA ALA A 185 -4.89 4.33 -7.45
C ALA A 185 -4.05 4.23 -6.15
N ALA A 186 -3.99 5.31 -5.35
CA ALA A 186 -3.30 5.31 -4.06
C ALA A 186 -3.90 4.32 -3.06
N ARG A 187 -5.23 4.09 -3.08
CA ARG A 187 -5.86 3.02 -2.28
C ARG A 187 -5.24 1.66 -2.59
N ALA A 188 -5.20 1.31 -3.87
CA ALA A 188 -4.65 0.04 -4.31
C ALA A 188 -3.14 -0.06 -4.03
N LEU A 189 -2.39 1.04 -4.17
CA LEU A 189 -0.96 1.10 -3.89
C LEU A 189 -0.67 0.82 -2.41
N ILE A 190 -1.38 1.48 -1.48
CA ILE A 190 -1.28 1.25 -0.04
C ILE A 190 -1.60 -0.22 0.27
N LEU A 191 -2.65 -0.77 -0.33
CA LEU A 191 -3.08 -2.13 -0.08
C LEU A 191 -2.09 -3.18 -0.61
N VAL A 192 -1.37 -2.91 -1.69
CA VAL A 192 -0.29 -3.80 -2.16
C VAL A 192 0.84 -3.91 -1.13
N ASP A 193 1.15 -2.85 -0.36
CA ASP A 193 2.17 -2.90 0.70
C ASP A 193 1.66 -3.49 2.03
N THR A 194 0.35 -3.52 2.26
CA THR A 194 -0.26 -3.67 3.59
C THR A 194 -0.10 -5.04 4.23
N LEU A 195 -0.39 -6.13 3.53
CA LEU A 195 -0.44 -7.49 4.11
C LEU A 195 0.80 -8.34 3.87
N SER A 196 1.86 -7.79 3.32
CA SER A 196 3.08 -8.53 2.95
C SER A 196 3.75 -9.20 4.17
N TRP A 197 3.99 -8.45 5.24
CA TRP A 197 4.55 -8.99 6.49
C TRP A 197 3.57 -9.93 7.23
N PRO A 198 2.29 -9.61 7.44
CA PRO A 198 1.32 -10.54 7.99
C PRO A 198 1.21 -11.86 7.20
N ALA A 199 1.26 -11.83 5.88
CA ALA A 199 1.25 -13.04 5.05
C ALA A 199 2.50 -13.91 5.30
N ALA A 200 3.69 -13.31 5.39
CA ALA A 200 4.92 -14.02 5.74
C ALA A 200 4.83 -14.66 7.12
N CYS A 201 4.27 -13.96 8.11
CA CYS A 201 4.10 -14.46 9.48
C CYS A 201 3.22 -15.72 9.55
N ARG A 202 2.30 -15.94 8.59
CA ARG A 202 1.46 -17.15 8.57
C ARG A 202 2.25 -18.45 8.53
N ALA A 203 3.46 -18.44 7.98
CA ALA A 203 4.32 -19.64 7.90
C ALA A 203 5.11 -19.92 9.19
N HIS A 204 4.98 -19.06 10.21
CA HIS A 204 5.81 -19.11 11.43
C HIS A 204 4.96 -19.14 12.71
N PRO A 205 5.55 -19.48 13.88
CA PRO A 205 4.89 -19.27 15.17
C PRO A 205 4.43 -17.81 15.31
N GLU A 206 3.37 -17.60 16.07
CA GLU A 206 2.72 -16.29 16.23
C GLU A 206 3.70 -15.23 16.74
N ASP A 207 4.47 -15.53 17.79
CA ASP A 207 5.57 -14.67 18.22
C ASP A 207 6.90 -15.20 17.67
N ASN A 208 7.30 -14.65 16.53
CA ASN A 208 8.54 -15.06 15.84
C ASN A 208 9.73 -14.15 16.16
N GLY A 209 9.58 -13.09 16.96
CA GLY A 209 10.66 -12.18 17.37
C GLY A 209 11.26 -11.31 16.24
N TRP A 210 10.65 -11.27 15.07
CA TRP A 210 11.13 -10.55 13.90
C TRP A 210 10.25 -9.38 13.51
N MET A 211 10.79 -8.47 12.71
CA MET A 211 10.09 -7.43 11.96
C MET A 211 10.69 -7.34 10.55
N ALA A 212 9.89 -6.90 9.59
CA ALA A 212 10.36 -6.83 8.22
C ALA A 212 9.79 -5.59 7.48
N PRO A 213 10.48 -4.42 7.56
CA PRO A 213 10.13 -3.27 6.73
C PRO A 213 10.39 -3.56 5.25
N SER A 214 9.61 -2.91 4.39
CA SER A 214 9.78 -2.96 2.93
C SER A 214 11.07 -2.25 2.51
N LEU A 215 11.84 -2.87 1.60
CA LEU A 215 12.98 -2.26 0.91
C LEU A 215 12.52 -1.51 -0.34
N ASP A 216 11.61 -2.12 -1.07
CA ASP A 216 11.06 -1.63 -2.32
C ASP A 216 9.59 -1.99 -2.47
N LEU A 217 8.93 -1.32 -3.39
CA LEU A 217 7.57 -1.60 -3.79
C LEU A 217 7.42 -1.33 -5.29
N HIS A 218 6.76 -2.23 -6.00
CA HIS A 218 6.32 -1.99 -7.36
C HIS A 218 4.85 -2.35 -7.52
N VAL A 219 4.11 -1.52 -8.25
CA VAL A 219 2.67 -1.69 -8.48
C VAL A 219 2.35 -1.43 -9.96
N ARG A 220 1.52 -2.27 -10.56
CA ARG A 220 0.88 -2.09 -11.87
C ARG A 220 -0.58 -1.81 -11.65
N PHE A 221 -1.08 -0.71 -12.20
CA PHE A 221 -2.48 -0.34 -12.15
C PHE A 221 -3.17 -0.84 -13.41
N HIS A 222 -4.16 -1.71 -13.25
CA HIS A 222 -4.86 -2.33 -14.38
C HIS A 222 -6.14 -1.59 -14.71
N ARG A 223 -6.93 -1.22 -13.68
CA ARG A 223 -8.24 -0.58 -13.81
C ARG A 223 -8.48 0.40 -12.67
N PRO A 224 -9.29 1.44 -12.87
CA PRO A 224 -9.83 2.25 -11.78
C PRO A 224 -10.79 1.41 -10.92
N ALA A 225 -10.94 1.79 -9.66
CA ALA A 225 -11.83 1.18 -8.69
C ALA A 225 -12.72 2.20 -7.96
N HIS A 226 -12.91 3.39 -8.55
CA HIS A 226 -13.68 4.48 -7.95
C HIS A 226 -15.14 4.10 -7.62
N ASP A 227 -15.70 3.09 -8.29
CA ASP A 227 -17.05 2.57 -8.01
C ASP A 227 -17.09 1.56 -6.85
N SER A 228 -15.93 1.01 -6.44
CA SER A 228 -15.84 0.03 -5.37
C SER A 228 -15.52 0.69 -4.03
N GLU A 229 -16.37 0.45 -3.05
CA GLU A 229 -16.15 0.85 -1.67
C GLU A 229 -15.13 -0.06 -0.98
N TRP A 230 -15.27 -1.34 -1.19
CA TRP A 230 -14.37 -2.37 -0.68
C TRP A 230 -13.37 -2.82 -1.74
N LEU A 231 -12.16 -3.11 -1.30
CA LEU A 231 -11.10 -3.71 -2.12
C LEU A 231 -10.59 -4.96 -1.41
N LEU A 232 -10.53 -6.09 -2.13
CA LEU A 232 -9.94 -7.31 -1.61
C LEU A 232 -8.43 -7.30 -1.86
N VAL A 233 -7.65 -7.55 -0.83
CA VAL A 233 -6.22 -7.84 -0.94
C VAL A 233 -6.00 -9.33 -0.88
N GLU A 234 -5.35 -9.90 -1.90
CA GLU A 234 -4.75 -11.23 -1.90
C GLU A 234 -3.23 -11.06 -1.72
N ALA A 235 -2.71 -11.42 -0.55
CA ALA A 235 -1.30 -11.28 -0.23
C ALA A 235 -0.59 -12.64 -0.17
N ARG A 236 0.62 -12.70 -0.73
CA ARG A 236 1.49 -13.88 -0.74
C ARG A 236 2.93 -13.50 -0.45
N ALA A 237 3.60 -14.30 0.36
CA ALA A 237 5.02 -14.17 0.71
C ALA A 237 5.70 -15.55 0.66
N ASP A 238 5.67 -16.17 -0.52
CA ASP A 238 5.98 -17.60 -0.71
C ASP A 238 7.44 -17.98 -0.39
N VAL A 239 8.37 -17.02 -0.40
CA VAL A 239 9.80 -17.28 -0.14
C VAL A 239 10.36 -16.29 0.88
N ALA A 240 10.90 -16.84 1.98
CA ALA A 240 11.71 -16.11 2.95
C ALA A 240 13.05 -16.83 3.10
N THR A 241 14.17 -16.17 2.77
CA THR A 241 15.51 -16.75 2.83
C THR A 241 16.57 -15.67 2.99
N ALA A 242 17.64 -15.97 3.72
CA ALA A 242 18.81 -15.10 3.91
C ALA A 242 18.42 -13.66 4.38
N GLY A 243 17.39 -13.54 5.21
CA GLY A 243 16.94 -12.25 5.73
C GLY A 243 16.07 -11.42 4.75
N LEU A 244 15.74 -11.97 3.58
CA LEU A 244 14.83 -11.34 2.62
C LEU A 244 13.53 -12.12 2.52
N ILE A 245 12.43 -11.38 2.30
CA ILE A 245 11.12 -11.96 2.07
C ILE A 245 10.54 -11.32 0.82
N GLY A 246 10.41 -12.12 -0.25
CA GLY A 246 9.74 -11.70 -1.47
C GLY A 246 8.21 -11.79 -1.30
N PHE A 247 7.49 -10.73 -1.67
CA PHE A 247 6.04 -10.74 -1.64
C PHE A 247 5.43 -10.35 -2.98
N HIS A 248 4.22 -10.83 -3.20
CA HIS A 248 3.39 -10.48 -4.36
C HIS A 248 1.93 -10.40 -3.96
N ASN A 249 1.34 -9.23 -4.14
CA ASN A 249 -0.04 -8.94 -3.75
C ASN A 249 -0.88 -8.52 -4.96
N ARG A 250 -2.18 -8.81 -4.89
CA ARG A 250 -3.19 -8.41 -5.86
C ARG A 250 -4.32 -7.69 -5.15
N VAL A 251 -4.89 -6.69 -5.80
CA VAL A 251 -6.02 -5.91 -5.28
C VAL A 251 -7.18 -6.03 -6.27
N TRP A 252 -8.35 -6.41 -5.75
CA TRP A 252 -9.55 -6.69 -6.51
C TRP A 252 -10.67 -5.76 -6.11
N SER A 253 -11.50 -5.35 -7.06
CA SER A 253 -12.75 -4.65 -6.79
C SER A 253 -13.87 -5.61 -6.38
N GLU A 254 -14.96 -5.09 -5.83
CA GLU A 254 -16.13 -5.89 -5.39
C GLU A 254 -16.77 -6.69 -6.53
N ASP A 255 -16.70 -6.21 -7.76
CA ASP A 255 -17.21 -6.88 -8.95
C ASP A 255 -16.24 -7.91 -9.57
N GLY A 256 -15.16 -8.25 -8.85
CA GLY A 256 -14.22 -9.32 -9.21
C GLY A 256 -13.17 -8.93 -10.25
N ARG A 257 -12.96 -7.64 -10.53
CA ARG A 257 -11.93 -7.20 -11.47
C ARG A 257 -10.60 -6.94 -10.77
N LEU A 258 -9.50 -7.34 -11.40
CA LEU A 258 -8.16 -7.02 -10.91
C LEU A 258 -7.87 -5.52 -11.12
N VAL A 259 -7.75 -4.80 -9.99
CA VAL A 259 -7.47 -3.34 -9.96
C VAL A 259 -5.98 -3.08 -10.07
N ALA A 260 -5.19 -3.75 -9.23
CA ALA A 260 -3.74 -3.61 -9.21
C ALA A 260 -3.06 -4.92 -8.82
N SER A 261 -1.79 -5.04 -9.23
CA SER A 261 -0.90 -6.11 -8.77
C SER A 261 0.50 -5.57 -8.56
N GLY A 262 1.20 -6.13 -7.59
CA GLY A 262 2.55 -5.66 -7.30
C GLY A 262 3.22 -6.50 -6.24
N GLY A 263 4.35 -6.02 -5.75
CA GLY A 263 5.14 -6.70 -4.74
C GLY A 263 6.45 -5.98 -4.47
N GLY A 264 7.33 -6.65 -3.78
CA GLY A 264 8.64 -6.13 -3.41
C GLY A 264 9.39 -7.09 -2.50
N GLN A 265 10.41 -6.56 -1.85
CA GLN A 265 11.23 -7.25 -0.87
C GLN A 265 11.07 -6.62 0.50
N LEU A 266 10.95 -7.46 1.53
CA LEU A 266 11.06 -7.04 2.92
C LEU A 266 12.43 -7.44 3.46
N LEU A 267 13.00 -6.61 4.34
CA LEU A 267 14.23 -6.92 5.08
C LEU A 267 13.87 -7.42 6.48
N CYS A 268 13.98 -8.73 6.68
CA CYS A 268 13.73 -9.37 7.96
C CYS A 268 14.88 -9.08 8.93
N ARG A 269 14.56 -8.56 10.11
CA ARG A 269 15.54 -8.26 11.17
C ARG A 269 14.94 -8.54 12.55
N PRO A 270 15.78 -8.83 13.58
CA PRO A 270 15.27 -8.98 14.94
C PRO A 270 14.47 -7.75 15.38
N ARG A 271 13.37 -7.98 16.09
CA ARG A 271 12.57 -6.90 16.68
C ARG A 271 13.37 -6.24 17.82
N PRO A 272 13.57 -4.92 17.82
CA PRO A 272 14.22 -4.24 18.94
C PRO A 272 13.43 -4.46 20.23
N GLN A 273 14.12 -4.68 21.37
CA GLN A 273 13.46 -4.83 22.68
C GLN A 273 12.65 -3.59 23.10
N SER A 274 13.01 -2.40 22.58
CA SER A 274 12.29 -1.15 22.81
C SER A 274 11.06 -0.93 21.91
N ALA A 275 10.77 -1.85 21.00
CA ALA A 275 9.62 -1.76 20.08
C ALA A 275 8.40 -2.55 20.57
N LEU A 276 8.45 -3.09 21.78
CA LEU A 276 7.27 -3.59 22.50
C LEU A 276 6.62 -2.40 23.20
N PRO A 277 5.29 -2.21 23.07
CA PRO A 277 4.56 -1.16 23.79
C PRO A 277 4.61 -1.38 25.29
#